data_3c2d138f6990766677d3f9f59bd6997a
#
_entry.id   3c2d138f6990766677d3f9f59bd6997a
#
_cell.length_a   1.000
_cell.length_b   1.000
_cell.length_c   1.000
_cell.angle_alpha   90.00
_cell.angle_beta   90.00
_cell.angle_gamma   90.00
#
_symmetry.space_group_name_H-M   'P 1'
#
loop_
_entity.id
_entity.type
_entity.pdbx_description
1 polymer ?
#
loop_
_entity_poly.entity_id
_entity_poly.type
_entity_poly.pdbx_seq_one_letter_code
_entity_poly.pdbx_strand_id
1 'polypeptide(L)'
;MEVVIVPDAKAGGELIAEAMAALVRRKPDALLGVATGSTPLPIYEALAGKVRAGLVDASKARICQLDEYVGLPTGHPESYRAVVLREVVEPLGLSEASFMGPDGSAEDIVAACEAYDRALAEAGGVDLQLLGIGTDGHIGFNEPCSSLASRTRIKTLTEQTRVDNARFFDDDIDQVPHHVITQGIGTILDARHLVLLATGEGKAEAVAQTVEGPLSALVPASALQLHRHATVVVDEAAASKLKLADYFRHTYANKPAWQGL
;
A
#
# COMPACT_ATOMS: atom_id res chain seq x y z
N MET A 1 -6.27 14.54 -6.63
CA MET A 1 -5.00 13.82 -6.35
C MET A 1 -3.92 14.85 -6.14
N GLU A 2 -3.13 14.70 -5.08
CA GLU A 2 -1.96 15.53 -4.79
C GLU A 2 -0.69 14.75 -5.16
N VAL A 3 0.33 15.43 -5.70
CA VAL A 3 1.63 14.83 -6.01
C VAL A 3 2.72 15.57 -5.24
N VAL A 4 3.52 14.82 -4.48
CA VAL A 4 4.58 15.36 -3.64
C VAL A 4 5.91 14.78 -4.09
N ILE A 5 6.82 15.63 -4.53
CA ILE A 5 8.16 15.23 -4.96
C ILE A 5 9.10 15.48 -3.80
N VAL A 6 9.79 14.43 -3.35
CA VAL A 6 10.72 14.45 -2.22
C VAL A 6 12.14 14.12 -2.69
N PRO A 7 13.18 14.50 -1.92
CA PRO A 7 14.56 14.23 -2.31
C PRO A 7 14.90 12.75 -2.47
N ASP A 8 14.37 11.90 -1.59
CA ASP A 8 14.70 10.48 -1.51
C ASP A 8 13.62 9.66 -0.80
N ALA A 9 13.79 8.34 -0.80
CA ALA A 9 12.88 7.39 -0.16
C ALA A 9 12.72 7.64 1.35
N LYS A 10 13.77 8.10 2.03
CA LYS A 10 13.72 8.37 3.47
C LYS A 10 12.84 9.58 3.76
N ALA A 11 12.99 10.67 3.02
CA ALA A 11 12.15 11.85 3.15
C ALA A 11 10.67 11.51 2.85
N GLY A 12 10.40 10.67 1.84
CA GLY A 12 9.06 10.15 1.57
C GLY A 12 8.50 9.32 2.71
N GLY A 13 9.34 8.45 3.28
CA GLY A 13 8.98 7.63 4.44
C GLY A 13 8.62 8.48 5.67
N GLU A 14 9.43 9.47 5.99
CA GLU A 14 9.19 10.39 7.12
C GLU A 14 7.91 11.22 6.94
N LEU A 15 7.67 11.70 5.72
CA LEU A 15 6.46 12.46 5.39
C LEU A 15 5.19 11.63 5.57
N ILE A 16 5.17 10.41 5.03
CA ILE A 16 4.00 9.53 5.12
C ILE A 16 3.82 9.05 6.58
N ALA A 17 4.90 8.72 7.28
CA ALA A 17 4.84 8.35 8.69
C ALA A 17 4.25 9.48 9.56
N GLU A 18 4.56 10.74 9.26
CA GLU A 18 3.94 11.89 9.95
C GLU A 18 2.43 11.98 9.65
N ALA A 19 2.03 11.77 8.41
CA ALA A 19 0.61 11.74 8.04
C ALA A 19 -0.15 10.62 8.78
N MET A 20 0.44 9.41 8.86
CA MET A 20 -0.11 8.29 9.63
C MET A 20 -0.18 8.62 11.13
N ALA A 21 0.88 9.17 11.70
CA ALA A 21 0.93 9.59 13.11
C ALA A 21 -0.11 10.68 13.41
N ALA A 22 -0.27 11.66 12.53
CA ALA A 22 -1.28 12.71 12.66
C ALA A 22 -2.71 12.13 12.59
N LEU A 23 -2.94 11.14 11.72
CA LEU A 23 -4.21 10.41 11.65
C LEU A 23 -4.49 9.68 12.97
N VAL A 24 -3.52 8.91 13.49
CA VAL A 24 -3.68 8.15 14.75
C VAL A 24 -3.92 9.09 15.95
N ARG A 25 -3.23 10.24 16.02
CA ARG A 25 -3.51 11.26 17.05
C ARG A 25 -4.94 11.78 17.00
N ARG A 26 -5.50 11.95 15.80
CA ARG A 26 -6.88 12.44 15.59
C ARG A 26 -7.92 11.34 15.75
N LYS A 27 -7.61 10.12 15.35
CA LYS A 27 -8.44 8.92 15.42
C LYS A 27 -7.59 7.77 15.96
N PRO A 28 -7.53 7.56 17.28
CA PRO A 28 -6.67 6.55 17.89
C PRO A 28 -6.95 5.12 17.41
N ASP A 29 -8.19 4.79 17.06
CA ASP A 29 -8.65 3.50 16.52
C ASP A 29 -8.60 3.43 14.99
N ALA A 30 -7.81 4.28 14.33
CA ALA A 30 -7.69 4.30 12.88
C ALA A 30 -7.30 2.93 12.32
N LEU A 31 -7.93 2.55 11.21
CA LEU A 31 -7.56 1.37 10.42
C LEU A 31 -6.57 1.78 9.34
N LEU A 32 -5.34 1.33 9.47
CA LEU A 32 -4.24 1.60 8.55
C LEU A 32 -4.05 0.42 7.61
N GLY A 33 -4.27 0.63 6.33
CA GLY A 33 -3.97 -0.34 5.29
C GLY A 33 -2.49 -0.27 4.91
N VAL A 34 -1.81 -1.40 5.02
CA VAL A 34 -0.35 -1.49 4.79
C VAL A 34 -0.04 -2.32 3.55
N ALA A 35 1.12 -2.06 2.96
CA ALA A 35 1.69 -2.80 1.84
C ALA A 35 2.95 -3.54 2.30
N THR A 36 3.33 -4.59 1.60
CA THR A 36 4.57 -5.35 1.82
C THR A 36 5.67 -4.98 0.81
N GLY A 37 6.86 -5.51 0.99
CA GLY A 37 8.02 -5.24 0.16
C GLY A 37 8.94 -4.17 0.72
N SER A 38 10.00 -3.82 -0.02
CA SER A 38 11.05 -2.93 0.49
C SER A 38 10.67 -1.44 0.48
N THR A 39 9.76 -1.03 -0.40
CA THR A 39 9.38 0.39 -0.56
C THR A 39 8.76 1.01 0.70
N PRO A 40 7.85 0.34 1.45
CA PRO A 40 7.23 0.94 2.63
C PRO A 40 8.09 0.88 3.90
N LEU A 41 9.20 0.13 3.94
CA LEU A 41 10.00 -0.04 5.16
C LEU A 41 10.45 1.27 5.81
N PRO A 42 10.91 2.31 5.08
CA PRO A 42 11.26 3.59 5.68
C PRO A 42 10.07 4.27 6.39
N ILE A 43 8.83 4.04 5.92
CA ILE A 43 7.61 4.56 6.55
C ILE A 43 7.41 3.89 7.90
N TYR A 44 7.50 2.56 7.95
CA TYR A 44 7.27 1.78 9.16
C TYR A 44 8.33 2.05 10.22
N GLU A 45 9.60 2.15 9.80
CA GLU A 45 10.70 2.52 10.70
C GLU A 45 10.48 3.91 11.32
N ALA A 46 10.13 4.91 10.49
CA ALA A 46 9.87 6.27 10.95
C ALA A 46 8.65 6.33 11.89
N LEU A 47 7.56 5.61 11.57
CA LEU A 47 6.36 5.56 12.42
C LEU A 47 6.65 4.86 13.75
N ALA A 48 7.32 3.71 13.73
CA ALA A 48 7.75 3.00 14.93
C ALA A 48 8.71 3.85 15.79
N GLY A 49 9.60 4.63 15.15
CA GLY A 49 10.44 5.61 15.82
C GLY A 49 9.64 6.66 16.59
N LYS A 50 8.56 7.18 15.99
CA LYS A 50 7.65 8.14 16.63
C LYS A 50 6.90 7.51 17.81
N VAL A 51 6.47 6.25 17.70
CA VAL A 51 5.82 5.51 18.81
C VAL A 51 6.81 5.32 19.96
N ARG A 52 8.02 4.83 19.69
CA ARG A 52 9.06 4.65 20.71
C ARG A 52 9.47 5.96 21.40
N ALA A 53 9.42 7.07 20.69
CA ALA A 53 9.70 8.40 21.23
C ALA A 53 8.51 9.00 22.01
N GLY A 54 7.37 8.32 22.09
CA GLY A 54 6.16 8.81 22.76
C GLY A 54 5.47 9.98 22.04
N LEU A 55 5.77 10.21 20.76
CA LEU A 55 5.18 11.27 19.94
C LEU A 55 3.79 10.90 19.42
N VAL A 56 3.47 9.62 19.38
CA VAL A 56 2.16 9.06 19.02
C VAL A 56 1.88 7.80 19.83
N ASP A 57 0.66 7.69 20.34
CA ASP A 57 0.15 6.47 20.97
C ASP A 57 -0.63 5.67 19.91
N ALA A 58 -0.04 4.58 19.45
CA ALA A 58 -0.64 3.69 18.47
C ALA A 58 -1.38 2.50 19.09
N SER A 59 -1.49 2.40 20.42
CA SER A 59 -2.00 1.21 21.14
C SER A 59 -3.40 0.75 20.76
N LYS A 60 -4.20 1.62 20.14
CA LYS A 60 -5.56 1.33 19.67
C LYS A 60 -5.67 1.27 18.14
N ALA A 61 -4.58 1.57 17.42
CA ALA A 61 -4.59 1.51 15.96
C ALA A 61 -4.81 0.07 15.48
N ARG A 62 -5.40 -0.06 14.31
CA ARG A 62 -5.65 -1.34 13.67
C ARG A 62 -4.94 -1.37 12.33
N ILE A 63 -4.50 -2.55 11.94
CA ILE A 63 -3.72 -2.77 10.72
C ILE A 63 -4.49 -3.71 9.81
N CYS A 64 -4.58 -3.40 8.52
CA CYS A 64 -5.06 -4.35 7.52
C CYS A 64 -4.06 -4.48 6.36
N GLN A 65 -3.93 -5.68 5.84
CA GLN A 65 -3.02 -5.95 4.72
C GLN A 65 -3.73 -5.86 3.37
N LEU A 66 -2.95 -5.62 2.32
CA LEU A 66 -3.45 -5.42 0.96
C LEU A 66 -3.71 -6.74 0.24
N ASP A 67 -2.92 -7.76 0.52
CA ASP A 67 -2.89 -9.02 -0.21
C ASP A 67 -2.29 -10.15 0.63
N GLU A 68 -2.47 -11.42 0.20
CA GLU A 68 -1.88 -12.60 0.82
C GLU A 68 -1.70 -13.73 -0.20
N TYR A 69 -0.63 -14.47 -0.08
CA TYR A 69 -0.42 -15.69 -0.85
C TYR A 69 -1.46 -16.76 -0.55
N VAL A 70 -1.87 -17.50 -1.59
CA VAL A 70 -2.75 -18.66 -1.44
C VAL A 70 -1.91 -19.93 -1.35
N GLY A 71 -2.18 -20.74 -0.32
CA GLY A 71 -1.62 -22.08 -0.17
C GLY A 71 -0.28 -22.15 0.55
N LEU A 72 0.25 -21.05 1.10
CA LEU A 72 1.37 -21.13 2.02
C LEU A 72 0.92 -21.77 3.33
N PRO A 73 1.77 -22.60 3.96
CA PRO A 73 1.50 -23.16 5.28
C PRO A 73 1.29 -22.05 6.32
N THR A 74 0.38 -22.26 7.26
CA THR A 74 0.17 -21.34 8.38
C THR A 74 1.49 -21.08 9.11
N GLY A 75 1.83 -19.79 9.30
CA GLY A 75 3.07 -19.39 9.95
C GLY A 75 4.31 -19.41 9.05
N HIS A 76 4.14 -19.58 7.74
CA HIS A 76 5.27 -19.43 6.81
C HIS A 76 5.87 -18.04 6.92
N PRO A 77 7.21 -17.87 7.07
CA PRO A 77 7.83 -16.57 7.32
C PRO A 77 7.61 -15.55 6.20
N GLU A 78 7.39 -16.02 4.98
CA GLU A 78 7.15 -15.18 3.79
C GLU A 78 5.67 -15.02 3.45
N SER A 79 4.74 -15.52 4.28
CA SER A 79 3.34 -15.09 4.19
C SER A 79 3.28 -13.58 4.48
N TYR A 80 2.46 -12.83 3.75
CA TYR A 80 2.37 -11.40 3.99
C TYR A 80 1.82 -11.07 5.38
N ARG A 81 1.01 -11.97 5.95
CA ARG A 81 0.65 -11.90 7.36
C ARG A 81 1.89 -11.89 8.27
N ALA A 82 2.81 -12.84 8.11
CA ALA A 82 4.02 -12.91 8.92
C ALA A 82 4.90 -11.68 8.73
N VAL A 83 5.03 -11.21 7.49
CA VAL A 83 5.78 -9.99 7.14
C VAL A 83 5.16 -8.77 7.83
N VAL A 84 3.84 -8.56 7.74
CA VAL A 84 3.17 -7.41 8.36
C VAL A 84 3.23 -7.46 9.89
N LEU A 85 3.11 -8.64 10.48
CA LEU A 85 3.27 -8.79 11.93
C LEU A 85 4.67 -8.35 12.36
N ARG A 86 5.71 -8.84 11.70
CA ARG A 86 7.12 -8.55 11.99
C ARG A 86 7.51 -7.09 11.70
N GLU A 87 7.06 -6.53 10.58
CA GLU A 87 7.53 -5.23 10.10
C GLU A 87 6.68 -4.05 10.58
N VAL A 88 5.42 -4.30 10.97
CA VAL A 88 4.48 -3.24 11.33
C VAL A 88 3.89 -3.43 12.73
N VAL A 89 3.23 -4.56 12.98
CA VAL A 89 2.46 -4.77 14.21
C VAL A 89 3.36 -4.78 15.44
N GLU A 90 4.39 -5.61 15.44
CA GLU A 90 5.35 -5.71 16.55
C GLU A 90 6.12 -4.40 16.80
N PRO A 91 6.71 -3.72 15.77
CA PRO A 91 7.41 -2.47 15.98
C PRO A 91 6.54 -1.32 16.50
N LEU A 92 5.23 -1.36 16.25
CA LEU A 92 4.27 -0.40 16.79
C LEU A 92 3.79 -0.76 18.21
N GLY A 93 4.22 -1.89 18.77
CA GLY A 93 3.78 -2.39 20.06
C GLY A 93 2.33 -2.88 20.08
N LEU A 94 1.80 -3.24 18.92
CA LEU A 94 0.45 -3.77 18.77
C LEU A 94 0.40 -5.28 19.00
N SER A 95 -0.76 -5.77 19.39
CA SER A 95 -1.02 -7.21 19.44
C SER A 95 -1.53 -7.71 18.09
N GLU A 96 -1.42 -9.02 17.87
CA GLU A 96 -1.95 -9.68 16.67
C GLU A 96 -3.47 -9.48 16.50
N ALA A 97 -4.21 -9.26 17.60
CA ALA A 97 -5.63 -8.94 17.57
C ALA A 97 -5.97 -7.59 16.90
N SER A 98 -4.96 -6.71 16.73
CA SER A 98 -5.11 -5.43 16.01
C SER A 98 -4.96 -5.58 14.50
N PHE A 99 -4.60 -6.78 14.02
CA PHE A 99 -4.34 -7.07 12.61
C PHE A 99 -5.51 -7.80 11.97
N MET A 100 -5.80 -7.49 10.71
CA MET A 100 -6.72 -8.22 9.84
C MET A 100 -6.14 -8.38 8.44
N GLY A 101 -6.40 -9.53 7.83
CA GLY A 101 -5.97 -9.86 6.48
C GLY A 101 -6.84 -10.96 5.88
N PRO A 102 -6.78 -11.16 4.56
CA PRO A 102 -7.48 -12.26 3.92
C PRO A 102 -6.84 -13.60 4.31
N ASP A 103 -7.66 -14.65 4.39
CA ASP A 103 -7.20 -16.00 4.69
C ASP A 103 -6.80 -16.74 3.41
N GLY A 104 -5.49 -16.74 3.12
CA GLY A 104 -4.91 -17.48 1.98
C GLY A 104 -4.87 -19.00 2.17
N SER A 105 -5.20 -19.51 3.36
CA SER A 105 -5.24 -20.94 3.69
C SER A 105 -6.66 -21.54 3.69
N ALA A 106 -7.68 -20.72 3.45
CA ALA A 106 -9.07 -21.14 3.45
C ALA A 106 -9.36 -22.20 2.36
N GLU A 107 -10.24 -23.17 2.67
CA GLU A 107 -10.72 -24.14 1.66
C GLU A 107 -11.54 -23.44 0.56
N ASP A 108 -12.38 -22.48 0.93
CA ASP A 108 -13.14 -21.64 0.01
C ASP A 108 -12.54 -20.23 -0.04
N ILE A 109 -11.64 -20.04 -1.00
CA ILE A 109 -10.94 -18.76 -1.21
C ILE A 109 -11.91 -17.64 -1.64
N VAL A 110 -13.01 -17.97 -2.35
CA VAL A 110 -14.00 -16.97 -2.74
C VAL A 110 -14.72 -16.44 -1.51
N ALA A 111 -15.20 -17.35 -0.64
CA ALA A 111 -15.81 -16.95 0.62
C ALA A 111 -14.86 -16.18 1.54
N ALA A 112 -13.57 -16.53 1.55
CA ALA A 112 -12.54 -15.80 2.31
C ALA A 112 -12.35 -14.36 1.79
N CYS A 113 -12.35 -14.16 0.47
CA CYS A 113 -12.29 -12.83 -0.15
C CYS A 113 -13.49 -11.96 0.25
N GLU A 114 -14.71 -12.52 0.16
CA GLU A 114 -15.94 -11.83 0.56
C GLU A 114 -15.97 -11.53 2.07
N ALA A 115 -15.50 -12.47 2.89
CA ALA A 115 -15.40 -12.26 4.33
C ALA A 115 -14.44 -11.12 4.67
N TYR A 116 -13.34 -11.02 3.94
CA TYR A 116 -12.38 -9.92 4.15
C TYR A 116 -12.97 -8.56 3.78
N ASP A 117 -13.64 -8.43 2.62
CA ASP A 117 -14.34 -7.19 2.24
C ASP A 117 -15.41 -6.79 3.29
N ARG A 118 -16.16 -7.77 3.82
CA ARG A 118 -17.12 -7.52 4.91
C ARG A 118 -16.44 -7.05 6.19
N ALA A 119 -15.32 -7.69 6.58
CA ALA A 119 -14.57 -7.30 7.77
C ALA A 119 -14.03 -5.86 7.68
N LEU A 120 -13.53 -5.45 6.51
CA LEU A 120 -13.11 -4.07 6.27
C LEU A 120 -14.28 -3.09 6.41
N ALA A 121 -15.44 -3.43 5.87
CA ALA A 121 -16.65 -2.58 5.98
C ALA A 121 -17.17 -2.49 7.42
N GLU A 122 -17.24 -3.62 8.15
CA GLU A 122 -17.65 -3.68 9.56
C GLU A 122 -16.68 -2.95 10.48
N ALA A 123 -15.39 -2.95 10.14
CA ALA A 123 -14.37 -2.14 10.83
C ALA A 123 -14.55 -0.63 10.63
N GLY A 124 -15.49 -0.21 9.77
CA GLY A 124 -15.76 1.19 9.44
C GLY A 124 -14.98 1.70 8.23
N GLY A 125 -14.33 0.82 7.47
CA GLY A 125 -13.50 1.13 6.30
C GLY A 125 -12.08 1.57 6.66
N VAL A 126 -11.18 1.50 5.67
CA VAL A 126 -9.77 1.86 5.83
C VAL A 126 -9.64 3.38 5.89
N ASP A 127 -8.96 3.89 6.93
CA ASP A 127 -8.77 5.34 7.10
C ASP A 127 -7.64 5.89 6.23
N LEU A 128 -6.56 5.13 6.10
CA LEU A 128 -5.45 5.43 5.19
C LEU A 128 -4.93 4.11 4.61
N GLN A 129 -4.93 3.98 3.28
CA GLN A 129 -4.35 2.84 2.57
C GLN A 129 -3.02 3.23 1.94
N LEU A 130 -1.96 2.58 2.37
CA LEU A 130 -0.64 2.70 1.77
C LEU A 130 -0.55 1.78 0.55
N LEU A 131 0.03 2.30 -0.53
CA LEU A 131 0.22 1.60 -1.80
C LEU A 131 1.65 1.76 -2.30
N GLY A 132 2.20 0.69 -2.87
CA GLY A 132 3.29 0.75 -3.82
C GLY A 132 2.77 0.74 -5.26
N ILE A 133 3.69 0.74 -6.23
CA ILE A 133 3.35 0.65 -7.66
C ILE A 133 4.31 -0.29 -8.38
N GLY A 134 3.77 -1.13 -9.25
CA GLY A 134 4.57 -1.92 -10.19
C GLY A 134 5.14 -1.09 -11.33
N THR A 135 6.10 -1.63 -12.05
CA THR A 135 6.69 -0.97 -13.24
C THR A 135 5.71 -0.84 -14.41
N ASP A 136 4.67 -1.64 -14.42
CA ASP A 136 3.53 -1.62 -15.36
C ASP A 136 2.31 -0.85 -14.83
N GLY A 137 2.43 -0.23 -13.65
CA GLY A 137 1.38 0.56 -13.04
C GLY A 137 0.38 -0.23 -12.21
N HIS A 138 0.63 -1.49 -11.87
CA HIS A 138 -0.23 -2.25 -10.96
C HIS A 138 -0.15 -1.71 -9.51
N ILE A 139 -1.24 -1.87 -8.76
CA ILE A 139 -1.34 -1.63 -7.31
C ILE A 139 -1.92 -2.87 -6.62
N GLY A 140 -1.31 -3.29 -5.50
CA GLY A 140 -1.50 -4.65 -4.99
C GLY A 140 -1.14 -5.65 -6.08
N PHE A 141 -1.93 -6.70 -6.28
CA PHE A 141 -1.78 -7.59 -7.44
C PHE A 141 -2.85 -7.33 -8.51
N ASN A 142 -3.28 -6.08 -8.67
CA ASN A 142 -4.15 -5.66 -9.74
C ASN A 142 -3.31 -5.32 -10.98
N GLU A 143 -2.93 -6.36 -11.72
CA GLU A 143 -2.20 -6.27 -12.97
C GLU A 143 -3.00 -5.52 -14.06
N PRO A 144 -2.36 -5.04 -15.16
CA PRO A 144 -3.04 -4.43 -16.29
C PRO A 144 -4.28 -5.21 -16.74
N CYS A 145 -5.31 -4.49 -17.16
CA CYS A 145 -6.63 -5.00 -17.49
C CYS A 145 -7.49 -5.48 -16.31
N SER A 146 -7.05 -5.25 -15.06
CA SER A 146 -7.93 -5.44 -13.89
C SER A 146 -9.08 -4.43 -13.92
N SER A 147 -10.31 -4.91 -13.62
CA SER A 147 -11.47 -4.02 -13.52
C SER A 147 -11.25 -2.95 -12.44
N LEU A 148 -11.49 -1.69 -12.77
CA LEU A 148 -11.41 -0.57 -11.82
C LEU A 148 -12.47 -0.64 -10.72
N ALA A 149 -13.52 -1.47 -10.89
CA ALA A 149 -14.55 -1.73 -9.89
C ALA A 149 -14.38 -3.08 -9.18
N SER A 150 -13.22 -3.75 -9.36
CA SER A 150 -12.99 -5.06 -8.76
C SER A 150 -13.00 -5.04 -7.24
N ARG A 151 -13.53 -6.12 -6.66
CA ARG A 151 -13.48 -6.38 -5.22
C ARG A 151 -12.31 -7.31 -4.88
N THR A 152 -12.11 -7.59 -3.59
CA THR A 152 -11.12 -8.56 -3.13
C THR A 152 -11.36 -9.90 -3.80
N ARG A 153 -10.30 -10.50 -4.37
CA ARG A 153 -10.40 -11.72 -5.16
C ARG A 153 -9.07 -12.44 -5.30
N ILE A 154 -9.14 -13.70 -5.69
CA ILE A 154 -7.96 -14.46 -6.11
C ILE A 154 -7.44 -13.94 -7.46
N LYS A 155 -6.11 -13.87 -7.58
CA LYS A 155 -5.39 -13.56 -8.82
C LYS A 155 -4.28 -14.58 -9.04
N THR A 156 -4.02 -14.88 -10.31
CA THR A 156 -2.84 -15.64 -10.71
C THR A 156 -1.68 -14.66 -10.92
N LEU A 157 -0.55 -14.93 -10.30
CA LEU A 157 0.66 -14.16 -10.49
C LEU A 157 1.23 -14.36 -11.89
N THR A 158 1.75 -13.29 -12.49
CA THR A 158 2.51 -13.41 -13.73
C THR A 158 3.85 -14.10 -13.43
N GLU A 159 4.44 -14.70 -14.46
CA GLU A 159 5.77 -15.31 -14.32
C GLU A 159 6.81 -14.27 -13.88
N GLN A 160 6.75 -13.06 -14.43
CA GLN A 160 7.62 -11.96 -14.03
C GLN A 160 7.47 -11.62 -12.54
N THR A 161 6.25 -11.52 -12.04
CA THR A 161 5.99 -11.26 -10.61
C THR A 161 6.52 -12.38 -9.72
N ARG A 162 6.42 -13.65 -10.16
CA ARG A 162 7.00 -14.78 -9.43
C ARG A 162 8.54 -14.72 -9.43
N VAL A 163 9.16 -14.39 -10.56
CA VAL A 163 10.62 -14.19 -10.65
C VAL A 163 11.06 -13.07 -9.70
N ASP A 164 10.37 -11.93 -9.70
CA ASP A 164 10.70 -10.79 -8.84
C ASP A 164 10.55 -11.12 -7.35
N ASN A 165 9.63 -12.02 -7.00
CA ASN A 165 9.37 -12.44 -5.63
C ASN A 165 10.23 -13.64 -5.18
N ALA A 166 10.88 -14.36 -6.09
CA ALA A 166 11.75 -15.50 -5.77
C ALA A 166 12.85 -15.14 -4.75
N ARG A 167 13.33 -13.88 -4.78
CA ARG A 167 14.29 -13.34 -3.80
C ARG A 167 13.87 -13.48 -2.32
N PHE A 168 12.58 -13.67 -2.05
CA PHE A 168 12.03 -13.91 -0.72
C PHE A 168 11.86 -15.41 -0.42
N PHE A 169 12.14 -16.28 -1.41
CA PHE A 169 12.00 -17.73 -1.36
C PHE A 169 13.33 -18.39 -1.78
N ASP A 170 14.44 -17.93 -1.20
CA ASP A 170 15.79 -18.45 -1.46
C ASP A 170 16.18 -18.48 -2.95
N ASP A 171 15.67 -17.50 -3.73
CA ASP A 171 15.78 -17.39 -5.20
C ASP A 171 15.17 -18.59 -5.96
N ASP A 172 14.29 -19.36 -5.33
CA ASP A 172 13.60 -20.50 -5.91
C ASP A 172 12.17 -20.10 -6.34
N ILE A 173 11.96 -19.92 -7.65
CA ILE A 173 10.66 -19.57 -8.22
C ILE A 173 9.59 -20.63 -7.96
N ASP A 174 9.98 -21.92 -7.81
CA ASP A 174 9.02 -23.00 -7.61
C ASP A 174 8.41 -22.98 -6.20
N GLN A 175 9.05 -22.30 -5.25
CA GLN A 175 8.50 -22.05 -3.92
C GLN A 175 7.54 -20.84 -3.88
N VAL A 176 7.58 -19.95 -4.89
CA VAL A 176 6.66 -18.81 -4.94
C VAL A 176 5.27 -19.29 -5.35
N PRO A 177 4.23 -19.05 -4.54
CA PRO A 177 2.86 -19.44 -4.88
C PRO A 177 2.41 -18.88 -6.24
N HIS A 178 1.55 -19.64 -6.93
CA HIS A 178 0.98 -19.20 -8.19
C HIS A 178 -0.18 -18.22 -8.02
N HIS A 179 -0.80 -18.19 -6.85
CA HIS A 179 -2.02 -17.44 -6.60
C HIS A 179 -1.89 -16.57 -5.35
N VAL A 180 -2.60 -15.43 -5.39
CA VAL A 180 -2.73 -14.49 -4.28
C VAL A 180 -4.18 -14.06 -4.14
N ILE A 181 -4.60 -13.72 -2.92
CA ILE A 181 -5.76 -12.86 -2.68
C ILE A 181 -5.25 -11.44 -2.69
N THR A 182 -5.93 -10.52 -3.37
CA THR A 182 -5.61 -9.09 -3.32
C THR A 182 -6.87 -8.25 -3.23
N GLN A 183 -6.82 -7.17 -2.46
CA GLN A 183 -7.87 -6.14 -2.53
C GLN A 183 -8.03 -5.70 -3.98
N GLY A 184 -9.25 -5.69 -4.47
CA GLY A 184 -9.56 -5.15 -5.79
C GLY A 184 -9.41 -3.63 -5.83
N ILE A 185 -9.32 -3.06 -7.03
CA ILE A 185 -9.20 -1.61 -7.19
C ILE A 185 -10.38 -0.89 -6.54
N GLY A 186 -11.61 -1.40 -6.72
CA GLY A 186 -12.79 -0.85 -6.04
C GLY A 186 -12.71 -0.93 -4.52
N THR A 187 -12.19 -2.04 -3.96
CA THR A 187 -11.96 -2.17 -2.51
C THR A 187 -10.93 -1.12 -2.02
N ILE A 188 -9.82 -0.95 -2.77
CA ILE A 188 -8.79 0.06 -2.47
C ILE A 188 -9.39 1.47 -2.50
N LEU A 189 -10.22 1.78 -3.51
CA LEU A 189 -10.86 3.09 -3.65
C LEU A 189 -11.89 3.40 -2.56
N ASP A 190 -12.35 2.43 -1.79
CA ASP A 190 -13.24 2.65 -0.65
C ASP A 190 -12.51 3.25 0.57
N ALA A 191 -11.18 3.24 0.60
CA ALA A 191 -10.42 3.87 1.68
C ALA A 191 -10.68 5.38 1.74
N ARG A 192 -10.50 6.01 2.91
CA ARG A 192 -10.71 7.47 3.05
C ARG A 192 -9.57 8.29 2.48
N HIS A 193 -8.36 7.78 2.59
CA HIS A 193 -7.16 8.39 2.03
C HIS A 193 -6.28 7.33 1.40
N LEU A 194 -5.89 7.53 0.15
CA LEU A 194 -4.91 6.69 -0.55
C LEU A 194 -3.57 7.38 -0.58
N VAL A 195 -2.52 6.70 -0.14
CA VAL A 195 -1.15 7.21 -0.20
C VAL A 195 -0.29 6.22 -0.97
N LEU A 196 0.18 6.63 -2.14
CA LEU A 196 1.08 5.84 -2.96
C LEU A 196 2.50 6.37 -2.79
N LEU A 197 3.46 5.46 -2.50
CA LEU A 197 4.89 5.77 -2.51
C LEU A 197 5.56 5.06 -3.68
N ALA A 198 6.31 5.82 -4.48
CA ALA A 198 7.15 5.28 -5.54
C ALA A 198 8.54 5.91 -5.51
N THR A 199 9.59 5.10 -5.60
CA THR A 199 10.98 5.53 -5.54
C THR A 199 11.82 4.86 -6.61
N GLY A 200 12.80 5.60 -7.12
CA GLY A 200 13.75 5.11 -8.12
C GLY A 200 13.26 5.27 -9.56
N GLU A 201 14.23 5.37 -10.48
CA GLU A 201 14.00 5.63 -11.90
C GLU A 201 13.13 4.56 -12.58
N GLY A 202 13.23 3.30 -12.13
CA GLY A 202 12.42 2.20 -12.66
C GLY A 202 10.90 2.39 -12.50
N LYS A 203 10.46 3.32 -11.66
CA LYS A 203 9.04 3.66 -11.44
C LYS A 203 8.59 4.90 -12.23
N ALA A 204 9.50 5.62 -12.85
CA ALA A 204 9.20 6.92 -13.48
C ALA A 204 8.12 6.85 -14.57
N GLU A 205 8.12 5.80 -15.40
CA GLU A 205 7.12 5.63 -16.45
C GLU A 205 5.73 5.34 -15.84
N ALA A 206 5.67 4.39 -14.91
CA ALA A 206 4.42 4.03 -14.22
C ALA A 206 3.84 5.24 -13.46
N VAL A 207 4.68 6.04 -12.81
CA VAL A 207 4.28 7.28 -12.12
C VAL A 207 3.72 8.29 -13.12
N ALA A 208 4.40 8.56 -14.23
CA ALA A 208 3.93 9.49 -15.26
C ALA A 208 2.58 9.06 -15.84
N GLN A 209 2.41 7.77 -16.15
CA GLN A 209 1.16 7.22 -16.66
C GLN A 209 0.03 7.27 -15.61
N THR A 210 0.36 7.06 -14.32
CA THR A 210 -0.61 7.13 -13.22
C THR A 210 -1.13 8.55 -13.01
N VAL A 211 -0.23 9.54 -13.02
CA VAL A 211 -0.51 10.92 -12.62
C VAL A 211 -1.00 11.77 -13.80
N GLU A 212 -0.35 11.66 -14.95
CA GLU A 212 -0.56 12.51 -16.12
C GLU A 212 -1.19 11.77 -17.30
N GLY A 213 -1.23 10.43 -17.25
CA GLY A 213 -1.87 9.62 -18.28
C GLY A 213 -3.39 9.58 -18.16
N PRO A 214 -4.07 9.00 -19.13
CA PRO A 214 -5.51 8.81 -19.08
C PRO A 214 -5.89 7.77 -18.03
N LEU A 215 -7.08 7.89 -17.44
CA LEU A 215 -7.69 6.84 -16.64
C LEU A 215 -7.85 5.58 -17.51
N SER A 216 -7.18 4.50 -17.14
CA SER A 216 -7.15 3.27 -17.93
C SER A 216 -6.90 2.05 -17.06
N ALA A 217 -7.60 0.95 -17.35
CA ALA A 217 -7.32 -0.34 -16.75
C ALA A 217 -5.94 -0.92 -17.18
N LEU A 218 -5.33 -0.38 -18.24
CA LEU A 218 -3.96 -0.74 -18.63
C LEU A 218 -2.91 -0.20 -17.64
N VAL A 219 -3.27 0.80 -16.87
CA VAL A 219 -2.46 1.37 -15.79
C VAL A 219 -3.35 1.43 -14.54
N PRO A 220 -3.46 0.33 -13.79
CA PRO A 220 -4.40 0.23 -12.66
C PRO A 220 -4.29 1.36 -11.64
N ALA A 221 -3.08 1.83 -11.36
CA ALA A 221 -2.84 2.95 -10.46
C ALA A 221 -3.48 4.27 -10.96
N SER A 222 -3.81 4.40 -12.25
CA SER A 222 -4.51 5.59 -12.78
C SER A 222 -5.90 5.77 -12.13
N ALA A 223 -6.47 4.70 -11.53
CA ALA A 223 -7.70 4.77 -10.76
C ALA A 223 -7.63 5.74 -9.57
N LEU A 224 -6.43 6.04 -9.05
CA LEU A 224 -6.24 7.05 -8.00
C LEU A 224 -6.76 8.43 -8.41
N GLN A 225 -6.81 8.72 -9.71
CA GLN A 225 -7.38 9.98 -10.24
C GLN A 225 -8.86 10.13 -9.93
N LEU A 226 -9.60 9.05 -9.72
CA LEU A 226 -11.02 9.07 -9.32
C LEU A 226 -11.23 9.30 -7.82
N HIS A 227 -10.18 9.11 -7.03
CA HIS A 227 -10.32 9.14 -5.59
C HIS A 227 -10.35 10.57 -5.04
N ARG A 228 -11.24 10.84 -4.07
CA ARG A 228 -11.42 12.18 -3.48
C ARG A 228 -10.17 12.68 -2.74
N HIS A 229 -9.42 11.76 -2.15
CA HIS A 229 -8.24 12.07 -1.34
C HIS A 229 -7.15 11.05 -1.63
N ALA A 230 -6.37 11.29 -2.69
CA ALA A 230 -5.23 10.49 -3.07
C ALA A 230 -3.97 11.37 -3.09
N THR A 231 -2.91 10.88 -2.47
CA THR A 231 -1.59 11.50 -2.47
C THR A 231 -0.58 10.53 -3.09
N VAL A 232 0.20 11.03 -4.03
CA VAL A 232 1.29 10.29 -4.68
C VAL A 232 2.60 10.93 -4.25
N VAL A 233 3.38 10.24 -3.43
CA VAL A 233 4.70 10.67 -2.97
C VAL A 233 5.75 9.97 -3.80
N VAL A 234 6.64 10.73 -4.42
CA VAL A 234 7.68 10.22 -5.32
C VAL A 234 9.02 10.86 -5.01
N ASP A 235 10.12 10.11 -5.15
CA ASP A 235 11.45 10.72 -5.14
C ASP A 235 11.76 11.39 -6.49
N GLU A 236 12.85 12.15 -6.54
CA GLU A 236 13.29 12.86 -7.75
C GLU A 236 13.50 11.90 -8.93
N ALA A 237 13.97 10.67 -8.69
CA ALA A 237 14.21 9.68 -9.72
C ALA A 237 12.88 9.13 -10.30
N ALA A 238 11.92 8.81 -9.44
CA ALA A 238 10.58 8.38 -9.87
C ALA A 238 9.77 9.52 -10.51
N ALA A 239 10.07 10.79 -10.18
CA ALA A 239 9.45 11.97 -10.79
C ALA A 239 10.04 12.35 -12.15
N SER A 240 11.14 11.73 -12.59
CA SER A 240 11.94 12.18 -13.75
C SER A 240 11.19 12.27 -15.09
N LYS A 241 10.07 11.58 -15.24
CA LYS A 241 9.23 11.61 -16.45
C LYS A 241 7.97 12.44 -16.31
N LEU A 242 7.74 13.08 -15.15
CA LEU A 242 6.61 13.99 -14.96
C LEU A 242 6.83 15.29 -15.74
N LYS A 243 5.90 15.62 -16.62
CA LYS A 243 5.90 16.86 -17.41
C LYS A 243 5.50 18.07 -16.56
N LEU A 244 4.68 17.86 -15.52
CA LEU A 244 4.17 18.87 -14.63
C LEU A 244 4.91 18.94 -13.28
N ALA A 245 6.15 18.41 -13.20
CA ALA A 245 6.90 18.35 -11.96
C ALA A 245 7.02 19.73 -11.26
N ASP A 246 7.30 20.79 -12.01
CA ASP A 246 7.43 22.15 -11.44
C ASP A 246 6.07 22.68 -10.92
N TYR A 247 4.98 22.34 -11.58
CA TYR A 247 3.63 22.64 -11.09
C TYR A 247 3.36 21.93 -9.76
N PHE A 248 3.69 20.64 -9.64
CA PHE A 248 3.49 19.89 -8.41
C PHE A 248 4.35 20.44 -7.27
N ARG A 249 5.62 20.76 -7.52
CA ARG A 249 6.48 21.41 -6.53
C ARG A 249 5.91 22.75 -6.07
N HIS A 250 5.46 23.59 -7.03
CA HIS A 250 4.89 24.89 -6.72
C HIS A 250 3.63 24.78 -5.86
N THR A 251 2.69 23.90 -6.24
CA THR A 251 1.43 23.72 -5.51
C THR A 251 1.65 23.18 -4.11
N TYR A 252 2.55 22.22 -3.95
CA TYR A 252 2.88 21.67 -2.64
C TYR A 252 3.60 22.69 -1.74
N ALA A 253 4.54 23.43 -2.26
CA ALA A 253 5.28 24.45 -1.49
C ALA A 253 4.39 25.63 -1.02
N ASN A 254 3.31 25.91 -1.74
CA ASN A 254 2.35 26.97 -1.39
C ASN A 254 1.05 26.46 -0.76
N LYS A 255 1.03 25.19 -0.35
CA LYS A 255 -0.09 24.57 0.32
C LYS A 255 -0.38 25.24 1.67
N PRO A 256 -1.63 25.50 2.04
CA PRO A 256 -1.97 26.03 3.34
C PRO A 256 -1.46 25.13 4.47
N ALA A 257 -0.83 25.71 5.49
CA ALA A 257 -0.19 24.94 6.59
C ALA A 257 -1.16 24.01 7.37
N TRP A 258 -2.47 24.31 7.35
CA TRP A 258 -3.50 23.51 8.00
C TRP A 258 -3.90 22.26 7.20
N GLN A 259 -3.55 22.21 5.92
CA GLN A 259 -3.88 21.13 5.03
C GLN A 259 -2.77 20.06 5.07
N GLY A 260 -2.88 19.06 5.93
CA GLY A 260 -1.97 17.91 5.95
C GLY A 260 -1.87 17.15 4.62
N LEU A 261 -1.18 16.00 4.58
CA LEU A 261 -1.29 15.10 3.42
C LEU A 261 -2.72 14.61 3.29
#